data_998791dce665f32d1b58508163c2be2b
#
_entry.id   998791dce665f32d1b58508163c2be2b
#
_cell.length_a   1.000
_cell.length_b   1.000
_cell.length_c   1.000
_cell.angle_alpha   90.00
_cell.angle_beta   90.00
_cell.angle_gamma   90.00
#
_symmetry.space_group_name_H-M   'P 1'
#
loop_
_entity.id
_entity.type
_entity.pdbx_description
1 polymer ?
#
loop_
_entity_poly.entity_id
_entity_poly.type
_entity_poly.pdbx_seq_one_letter_code
_entity_poly.pdbx_strand_id
1 'polypeptide(L)'
;MKNIIQPIVVTMGDPSGIGIEVTLRAWKNRKIKHPFFLIHDYSYVKKIIKKMKINIPLKLISEPNQAVKTYKNFLPIYQLEVAKNTQLGKPNKQNAKVILKSIDMALNFIQLGEAAAMVTNPIAKN
;
A
#
# COMPACT_ATOMS: atom_id res chain seq x y z
N MET A 1 -29.56 -10.42 2.99
CA MET A 1 -28.52 -9.82 2.14
C MET A 1 -27.21 -9.72 2.91
N LYS A 2 -26.17 -10.28 2.33
CA LYS A 2 -24.85 -10.15 2.95
C LYS A 2 -24.28 -8.77 2.63
N ASN A 3 -23.92 -8.02 3.66
CA ASN A 3 -23.15 -6.79 3.46
C ASN A 3 -21.74 -7.17 3.04
N ILE A 4 -21.39 -6.86 1.81
CA ILE A 4 -20.04 -7.09 1.31
C ILE A 4 -19.19 -5.90 1.73
N ILE A 5 -18.22 -6.18 2.60
CA ILE A 5 -17.24 -5.16 3.01
C ILE A 5 -16.21 -5.04 1.90
N GLN A 6 -16.03 -3.84 1.39
CA GLN A 6 -14.99 -3.55 0.42
C GLN A 6 -13.81 -2.89 1.11
N PRO A 7 -12.58 -3.27 0.78
CA PRO A 7 -11.42 -2.70 1.43
C PRO A 7 -11.15 -1.28 0.98
N ILE A 8 -10.39 -0.56 1.80
CA ILE A 8 -9.81 0.73 1.42
C ILE A 8 -8.51 0.46 0.69
N VAL A 9 -8.26 1.19 -0.39
CA VAL A 9 -6.99 1.10 -1.10
C VAL A 9 -6.08 2.25 -0.67
N VAL A 10 -4.85 1.92 -0.29
CA VAL A 10 -3.83 2.91 0.08
C VAL A 10 -2.82 2.98 -1.06
N THR A 11 -2.64 4.17 -1.62
CA THR A 11 -1.68 4.35 -2.70
C THR A 11 -0.25 4.42 -2.17
N MET A 12 0.68 4.17 -3.06
CA MET A 12 2.10 4.11 -2.74
C MET A 12 2.67 5.43 -2.17
N GLY A 13 2.21 6.58 -2.67
CA GLY A 13 2.87 7.85 -2.39
C GLY A 13 4.28 7.85 -2.96
N ASP A 14 5.17 8.65 -2.38
CA ASP A 14 6.57 8.61 -2.77
C ASP A 14 7.27 7.44 -2.07
N PRO A 15 7.76 6.43 -2.80
CA PRO A 15 8.40 5.28 -2.17
C PRO A 15 9.69 5.61 -1.43
N SER A 16 10.25 6.79 -1.67
CA SER A 16 11.41 7.28 -0.93
C SER A 16 11.04 8.07 0.34
N GLY A 17 9.75 8.30 0.56
CA GLY A 17 9.24 9.14 1.65
C GLY A 17 8.75 8.33 2.86
N ILE A 18 8.04 9.03 3.73
CA ILE A 18 7.60 8.49 5.03
C ILE A 18 6.28 7.72 4.96
N GLY A 19 5.58 7.76 3.84
CA GLY A 19 4.24 7.16 3.73
C GLY A 19 4.22 5.68 4.03
N ILE A 20 5.25 4.96 3.60
CA ILE A 20 5.36 3.53 3.85
C ILE A 20 5.43 3.23 5.35
N GLU A 21 6.23 3.99 6.10
CA GLU A 21 6.34 3.81 7.54
C GLU A 21 5.01 4.06 8.24
N VAL A 22 4.31 5.12 7.84
CA VAL A 22 3.00 5.46 8.41
C VAL A 22 2.01 4.33 8.18
N THR A 23 1.97 3.79 6.96
CA THR A 23 1.07 2.68 6.61
C THR A 23 1.40 1.43 7.42
N LEU A 24 2.68 1.10 7.54
CA LEU A 24 3.12 -0.06 8.32
C LEU A 24 2.69 0.03 9.78
N ARG A 25 2.89 1.20 10.39
CA ARG A 25 2.52 1.42 11.78
C ARG A 25 1.01 1.42 11.97
N ALA A 26 0.26 1.96 11.01
CA ALA A 26 -1.20 1.94 11.06
C ALA A 26 -1.73 0.51 11.08
N TRP A 27 -1.16 -0.36 10.24
CA TRP A 27 -1.55 -1.76 10.22
C TRP A 27 -1.16 -2.47 11.52
N LYS A 28 0.05 -2.24 11.99
CA LYS A 28 0.55 -2.92 13.20
C LYS A 28 -0.28 -2.56 14.42
N ASN A 29 -0.63 -1.29 14.57
CA ASN A 29 -1.46 -0.83 15.67
C ASN A 29 -2.94 -1.17 15.48
N ARG A 30 -3.33 -1.41 14.24
CA ARG A 30 -4.70 -1.75 13.83
C ARG A 30 -5.78 -0.92 14.52
N LYS A 31 -5.50 0.38 14.64
CA LYS A 31 -6.51 1.33 15.07
C LYS A 31 -7.62 1.44 14.04
N ILE A 32 -7.26 1.23 12.77
CA ILE A 32 -8.22 1.15 11.68
C ILE A 32 -8.67 -0.29 11.57
N LYS A 33 -9.91 -0.56 11.96
CA LYS A 33 -10.47 -1.91 11.91
C LYS A 33 -10.98 -2.29 10.53
N HIS A 34 -11.29 -1.29 9.71
CA HIS A 34 -11.73 -1.54 8.34
C HIS A 34 -10.55 -2.05 7.51
N PRO A 35 -10.70 -3.15 6.77
CA PRO A 35 -9.60 -3.70 5.99
C PRO A 35 -9.07 -2.72 4.96
N PHE A 36 -7.76 -2.66 4.81
CA PHE A 36 -7.12 -1.92 3.72
C PHE A 36 -5.99 -2.74 3.12
N PHE A 37 -5.58 -2.37 1.93
CA PHE A 37 -4.40 -2.94 1.28
C PHE A 37 -3.56 -1.83 0.70
N LEU A 38 -2.27 -2.09 0.57
CA LEU A 38 -1.30 -1.13 0.07
C LEU A 38 -0.88 -1.52 -1.35
N ILE A 39 -0.97 -0.58 -2.28
CA ILE A 39 -0.37 -0.75 -3.61
C ILE A 39 1.11 -0.39 -3.47
N HIS A 40 1.96 -1.37 -3.56
CA HIS A 40 3.41 -1.15 -3.41
C HIS A 40 4.19 -2.36 -3.91
N ASP A 41 5.50 -2.23 -3.90
CA ASP A 41 6.42 -3.29 -4.27
C ASP A 41 6.72 -4.17 -3.04
N TYR A 42 6.27 -5.41 -3.08
CA TYR A 42 6.42 -6.36 -1.98
C TYR A 42 7.87 -6.46 -1.50
N SER A 43 8.81 -6.62 -2.43
CA SER A 43 10.23 -6.77 -2.08
C SER A 43 10.79 -5.53 -1.41
N TYR A 44 10.39 -4.35 -1.88
CA TYR A 44 10.83 -3.10 -1.31
C TYR A 44 10.27 -2.90 0.11
N VAL A 45 8.97 -3.16 0.28
CA VAL A 45 8.33 -3.06 1.61
C VAL A 45 8.99 -4.02 2.60
N LYS A 46 9.29 -5.24 2.15
CA LYS A 46 9.97 -6.23 2.98
C LYS A 46 11.33 -5.74 3.45
N LYS A 47 12.09 -5.09 2.57
CA LYS A 47 13.39 -4.51 2.94
C LYS A 47 13.23 -3.40 3.99
N ILE A 48 12.21 -2.56 3.84
CA ILE A 48 11.96 -1.47 4.79
C ILE A 48 11.60 -2.03 6.17
N ILE A 49 10.74 -3.03 6.22
CA ILE A 49 10.36 -3.70 7.47
C ILE A 49 11.60 -4.24 8.19
N LYS A 50 12.49 -4.86 7.43
CA LYS A 50 13.73 -5.41 7.98
C LYS A 50 14.63 -4.31 8.53
N LYS A 51 14.76 -3.20 7.80
CA LYS A 51 15.54 -2.04 8.24
C LYS A 51 14.99 -1.42 9.51
N MET A 52 13.67 -1.33 9.61
CA MET A 52 12.99 -0.75 10.78
C MET A 52 12.99 -1.68 11.98
N LYS A 53 13.39 -2.94 11.80
CA LYS A 53 13.39 -3.97 12.86
C LYS A 53 12.02 -4.15 13.50
N ILE A 54 10.96 -4.06 12.70
CA ILE A 54 9.60 -4.31 13.16
C ILE A 54 9.11 -5.62 12.55
N ASN A 55 8.15 -6.25 13.24
CA ASN A 55 7.58 -7.51 12.78
C ASN A 55 6.22 -7.26 12.16
N ILE A 56 6.17 -7.24 10.85
CA ILE A 56 4.91 -7.08 10.10
C ILE A 56 4.88 -8.14 9.01
N PRO A 57 4.02 -9.14 9.13
CA PRO A 57 3.90 -10.14 8.06
C PRO A 57 3.18 -9.53 6.87
N LEU A 58 3.72 -9.76 5.68
CA LEU A 58 3.16 -9.28 4.42
C LEU A 58 2.56 -10.44 3.64
N LYS A 59 1.54 -10.15 2.86
CA LYS A 59 0.99 -11.13 1.92
C LYS A 59 0.58 -10.44 0.63
N LEU A 60 1.03 -10.99 -0.49
CA LEU A 60 0.59 -10.53 -1.81
C LEU A 60 -0.86 -10.93 -2.03
N ILE A 61 -1.62 -10.01 -2.57
CA ILE A 61 -2.98 -10.29 -3.05
C ILE A 61 -3.03 -10.01 -4.55
N SER A 62 -3.90 -10.72 -5.24
CA SER A 62 -4.12 -10.53 -6.68
C SER A 62 -5.42 -9.80 -6.97
N GLU A 63 -6.31 -9.69 -5.99
CA GLU A 63 -7.58 -8.99 -6.11
C GLU A 63 -7.88 -8.25 -4.82
N PRO A 64 -8.49 -7.05 -4.90
CA PRO A 64 -8.79 -6.26 -3.71
C PRO A 64 -9.62 -6.98 -2.64
N ASN A 65 -10.59 -7.83 -3.04
CA ASN A 65 -11.44 -8.51 -2.08
C ASN A 65 -10.68 -9.48 -1.17
N GLN A 66 -9.52 -9.94 -1.60
CA GLN A 66 -8.67 -10.81 -0.77
C GLN A 66 -8.15 -10.10 0.47
N ALA A 67 -8.07 -8.77 0.42
CA ALA A 67 -7.60 -7.98 1.56
C ALA A 67 -8.51 -8.15 2.77
N VAL A 68 -9.81 -8.37 2.57
CA VAL A 68 -10.76 -8.48 3.68
C VAL A 68 -10.38 -9.60 4.63
N LYS A 69 -10.01 -10.76 4.10
CA LYS A 69 -9.58 -11.91 4.92
C LYS A 69 -8.12 -11.79 5.37
N THR A 70 -7.28 -11.26 4.50
CA THR A 70 -5.84 -11.18 4.73
C THR A 70 -5.46 -10.19 5.80
N TYR A 71 -6.19 -9.09 5.88
CA TYR A 71 -5.89 -7.94 6.73
C TYR A 71 -5.69 -8.28 8.21
N LYS A 72 -6.45 -9.24 8.70
CA LYS A 72 -6.42 -9.62 10.12
C LYS A 72 -5.04 -10.12 10.56
N ASN A 73 -4.37 -10.87 9.69
CA ASN A 73 -3.11 -11.53 10.04
C ASN A 73 -1.90 -11.03 9.26
N PHE A 74 -2.12 -10.36 8.14
CA PHE A 74 -1.04 -9.88 7.25
C PHE A 74 -1.41 -8.51 6.70
N LEU A 75 -0.39 -7.70 6.44
CA LEU A 75 -0.60 -6.48 5.63
C LEU A 75 -0.72 -6.89 4.17
N PRO A 76 -1.89 -6.69 3.54
CA PRO A 76 -2.05 -7.08 2.14
C PRO A 76 -1.31 -6.10 1.22
N ILE A 77 -0.55 -6.64 0.28
CA ILE A 77 0.18 -5.86 -0.73
C ILE A 77 -0.36 -6.20 -2.10
N TYR A 78 -0.81 -5.20 -2.84
CA TYR A 78 -1.11 -5.33 -4.26
C TYR A 78 0.12 -4.87 -5.03
N GLN A 79 0.74 -5.79 -5.76
CA GLN A 79 2.07 -5.57 -6.34
C GLN A 79 2.10 -4.45 -7.37
N LEU A 80 3.03 -3.52 -7.18
CA LEU A 80 3.41 -2.52 -8.16
C LEU A 80 4.88 -2.20 -7.95
N GLU A 81 5.69 -2.54 -8.92
CA GLU A 81 7.14 -2.49 -8.81
C GLU A 81 7.68 -1.05 -8.84
N VAL A 82 8.59 -0.73 -7.92
CA VAL A 82 9.32 0.55 -7.92
C VAL A 82 10.65 0.40 -8.67
N ALA A 83 11.30 1.54 -8.94
CA ALA A 83 12.62 1.52 -9.57
C ALA A 83 13.62 0.76 -8.68
N LYS A 84 14.49 -0.01 -9.30
CA LYS A 84 15.43 -0.91 -8.60
C LYS A 84 16.34 -0.20 -7.60
N ASN A 85 16.69 1.05 -7.87
CA ASN A 85 17.60 1.83 -7.02
C ASN A 85 16.85 2.73 -6.04
N THR A 86 15.58 2.45 -5.76
CA THR A 86 14.79 3.23 -4.80
C THR A 86 15.34 3.06 -3.38
N GLN A 87 15.51 4.18 -2.68
CA GLN A 87 16.00 4.21 -1.30
C GLN A 87 15.24 5.27 -0.50
N LEU A 88 15.00 4.98 0.78
CA LEU A 88 14.41 5.96 1.68
C LEU A 88 15.28 7.21 1.78
N GLY A 89 14.64 8.37 1.78
CA GLY A 89 15.32 9.65 1.92
C GLY A 89 16.00 10.16 0.66
N LYS A 90 15.97 9.40 -0.43
CA LYS A 90 16.59 9.80 -1.70
C LYS A 90 15.54 9.82 -2.81
N PRO A 91 14.98 11.00 -3.14
CA PRO A 91 14.00 11.10 -4.22
C PRO A 91 14.53 10.52 -5.53
N ASN A 92 13.67 9.82 -6.25
CA ASN A 92 14.04 9.13 -7.47
C ASN A 92 13.03 9.45 -8.56
N LYS A 93 13.48 10.20 -9.57
CA LYS A 93 12.61 10.62 -10.69
C LYS A 93 12.03 9.45 -11.46
N GLN A 94 12.70 8.31 -11.44
CA GLN A 94 12.22 7.11 -12.15
C GLN A 94 10.92 6.58 -11.55
N ASN A 95 10.59 6.96 -10.32
CA ASN A 95 9.35 6.54 -9.67
C ASN A 95 8.15 7.44 -9.98
N ALA A 96 8.33 8.54 -10.71
CA ALA A 96 7.23 9.47 -11.01
C ALA A 96 6.06 8.75 -11.69
N LYS A 97 6.34 7.91 -12.68
CA LYS A 97 5.30 7.19 -13.41
C LYS A 97 4.60 6.15 -12.55
N VAL A 98 5.34 5.45 -11.69
CA VAL A 98 4.75 4.40 -10.87
C VAL A 98 3.88 5.01 -9.76
N ILE A 99 4.25 6.18 -9.25
CA ILE A 99 3.43 6.91 -8.28
C ILE A 99 2.07 7.23 -8.88
N LEU A 100 2.06 7.81 -10.09
CA LEU A 100 0.82 8.13 -10.80
C LEU A 100 0.03 6.86 -11.12
N LYS A 101 0.71 5.79 -11.51
CA LYS A 101 0.06 4.52 -11.79
C LYS A 101 -0.65 3.96 -10.57
N SER A 102 -0.08 4.10 -9.38
CA SER A 102 -0.72 3.62 -8.17
C SER A 102 -2.05 4.36 -7.90
N ILE A 103 -2.09 5.64 -8.20
CA ILE A 103 -3.31 6.44 -8.05
C ILE A 103 -4.36 6.00 -9.08
N ASP A 104 -3.95 5.81 -10.33
CA ASP A 104 -4.86 5.36 -11.40
C ASP A 104 -5.44 3.99 -11.08
N MET A 105 -4.63 3.08 -10.56
CA MET A 105 -5.08 1.76 -10.14
C MET A 105 -6.13 1.86 -9.03
N ALA A 106 -5.86 2.71 -8.03
CA ALA A 106 -6.78 2.90 -6.91
C ALA A 106 -8.13 3.45 -7.39
N LEU A 107 -8.10 4.45 -8.26
CA LEU A 107 -9.33 5.02 -8.82
C LEU A 107 -10.10 3.97 -9.62
N ASN A 108 -9.41 3.13 -10.38
CA ASN A 108 -10.04 2.08 -11.14
C ASN A 108 -10.73 1.05 -10.22
N PHE A 109 -10.09 0.67 -9.13
CA PHE A 109 -10.69 -0.23 -8.15
C PHE A 109 -11.98 0.36 -7.57
N ILE A 110 -11.99 1.65 -7.29
CA ILE A 110 -13.18 2.33 -6.77
C ILE A 110 -14.29 2.34 -7.82
N GLN A 111 -13.96 2.66 -9.07
CA GLN A 111 -14.94 2.70 -10.15
C GLN A 111 -15.57 1.33 -10.43
N LEU A 112 -14.78 0.26 -10.27
CA LEU A 112 -15.26 -1.11 -10.45
C LEU A 112 -16.00 -1.64 -9.21
N GLY A 113 -16.09 -0.85 -8.14
CA GLY A 113 -16.72 -1.30 -6.91
C GLY A 113 -15.91 -2.30 -6.12
N GLU A 114 -14.61 -2.37 -6.37
CA GLU A 114 -13.71 -3.32 -5.70
C GLU A 114 -13.04 -2.72 -4.46
N ALA A 115 -13.04 -1.39 -4.34
CA ALA A 115 -12.56 -0.68 -3.17
C ALA A 115 -13.57 0.38 -2.77
N ALA A 116 -13.73 0.59 -1.47
CA ALA A 116 -14.72 1.53 -0.92
C ALA A 116 -14.24 2.97 -0.97
N ALA A 117 -12.94 3.19 -0.79
CA ALA A 117 -12.34 4.52 -0.72
C ALA A 117 -10.84 4.41 -0.97
N MET A 118 -10.21 5.55 -1.21
CA MET A 118 -8.77 5.65 -1.42
C MET A 118 -8.15 6.55 -0.36
N VAL A 119 -7.02 6.11 0.19
CA VAL A 119 -6.14 6.95 1.01
C VAL A 119 -4.85 7.13 0.25
N THR A 120 -4.42 8.38 0.09
CA THR A 120 -3.21 8.72 -0.64
C THR A 120 -2.07 8.98 0.33
N ASN A 121 -0.99 8.21 0.22
CA ASN A 121 0.22 8.50 0.96
C ASN A 121 0.91 9.77 0.42
N PRO A 122 1.70 10.46 1.25
CA PRO A 122 2.34 11.71 0.82
C PRO A 122 3.21 11.53 -0.40
N ILE A 123 3.12 12.49 -1.32
CA ILE A 123 3.96 12.59 -2.50
C ILE A 123 4.92 13.74 -2.28
N ALA A 124 6.20 13.53 -2.59
CA ALA A 124 7.21 14.57 -2.40
C ALA A 124 6.88 15.80 -3.26
N LYS A 125 6.97 16.97 -2.64
CA LYS A 125 6.85 18.24 -3.34
C LYS A 125 8.26 18.74 -3.69
N ASN A 126 8.46 19.05 -4.93
CA ASN A 126 9.70 19.70 -5.37
C ASN A 126 9.52 21.19 -5.39
#